data_a2d9807a41d6ffc50f55e7d0626f932b
#
_entry.id   a2d9807a41d6ffc50f55e7d0626f932b
#
_cell.length_a   1.000
_cell.length_b   1.000
_cell.length_c   1.000
_cell.angle_alpha   90.00
_cell.angle_beta   90.00
_cell.angle_gamma   90.00
#
_symmetry.space_group_name_H-M   'P 1'
#
loop_
_entity.id
_entity.type
_entity.pdbx_description
1 polymer ?
#
loop_
_entity_poly.entity_id
_entity_poly.type
_entity_poly.pdbx_seq_one_letter_code
_entity_poly.pdbx_strand_id
1 'polypeptide(L)'
;MEKRISGHTGLLALIGSPVGHSGSPEMYNYSFQKLGLDYAYVAFDIKEDKVKDAINAMKTFNMRGCNVTMPDKVEAAKYMDELSPAAQIIGAVNTIVNDDGKLTGYITDGEGFVNNLKDHGIDIKGRKITVAGGGGAATAIQVQCALDGAREITIFNKKDDFFERTLETAEKIRKAVPECVVNVYDIDDVAKMTEEINTSDIFANATIVGMKPLDDQSVVKDTSAFRPGLVVADAVYNPQETKLLREAKEAGCTCIGGKGMLLWQGVAAFKLYTGQDMPV
;
A
#
# COMPACT_ATOMS: atom_id res chain seq x y z
N MET A 1 -6.30 -38.94 -7.86
CA MET A 1 -6.08 -37.61 -8.41
C MET A 1 -6.82 -36.61 -7.50
N GLU A 2 -6.09 -35.81 -6.76
CA GLU A 2 -6.73 -34.76 -5.95
C GLU A 2 -7.51 -33.83 -6.88
N LYS A 3 -8.80 -33.63 -6.60
CA LYS A 3 -9.64 -32.64 -7.34
C LYS A 3 -9.24 -31.24 -6.91
N ARG A 4 -8.30 -30.63 -7.62
CA ARG A 4 -7.82 -29.28 -7.32
C ARG A 4 -8.75 -28.19 -7.82
N ILE A 5 -9.44 -28.41 -8.94
CA ILE A 5 -10.38 -27.45 -9.56
C ILE A 5 -11.60 -28.25 -10.04
N SER A 6 -12.79 -27.71 -9.75
CA SER A 6 -14.08 -28.27 -10.16
C SER A 6 -15.01 -27.18 -10.65
N GLY A 7 -16.23 -27.50 -11.05
CA GLY A 7 -17.26 -26.52 -11.40
C GLY A 7 -17.78 -25.69 -10.21
N HIS A 8 -17.35 -26.01 -8.99
CA HIS A 8 -17.69 -25.27 -7.75
C HIS A 8 -16.58 -24.33 -7.30
N THR A 9 -15.37 -24.45 -7.89
CA THR A 9 -14.21 -23.66 -7.49
C THR A 9 -14.47 -22.18 -7.73
N GLY A 10 -14.40 -21.36 -6.68
CA GLY A 10 -14.52 -19.90 -6.76
C GLY A 10 -13.31 -19.29 -7.48
N LEU A 11 -13.53 -18.25 -8.27
CA LEU A 11 -12.48 -17.57 -9.01
C LEU A 11 -12.12 -16.23 -8.38
N LEU A 12 -10.82 -16.00 -8.25
CA LEU A 12 -10.20 -14.73 -7.88
C LEU A 12 -9.15 -14.36 -8.93
N ALA A 13 -8.86 -13.08 -9.09
CA ALA A 13 -7.88 -12.65 -10.08
C ALA A 13 -7.05 -11.44 -9.65
N LEU A 14 -5.98 -11.19 -10.42
CA LEU A 14 -5.29 -9.91 -10.53
C LEU A 14 -5.56 -9.37 -11.92
N ILE A 15 -5.93 -8.09 -12.03
CA ILE A 15 -6.00 -7.34 -13.28
C ILE A 15 -5.03 -6.16 -13.27
N GLY A 16 -4.51 -5.80 -14.43
CA GLY A 16 -3.57 -4.70 -14.66
C GLY A 16 -2.61 -5.00 -15.81
N SER A 17 -1.63 -4.16 -16.05
CA SER A 17 -0.64 -4.39 -17.12
C SER A 17 0.69 -3.69 -16.82
N PRO A 18 1.84 -4.43 -16.89
CA PRO A 18 1.96 -5.87 -17.06
C PRO A 18 1.78 -6.64 -15.74
N VAL A 19 1.23 -7.86 -15.76
CA VAL A 19 1.01 -8.69 -14.56
C VAL A 19 1.78 -10.01 -14.54
N GLY A 20 2.49 -10.34 -15.61
CA GLY A 20 3.19 -11.63 -15.74
C GLY A 20 4.30 -11.90 -14.72
N HIS A 21 4.79 -10.86 -14.04
CA HIS A 21 5.82 -10.96 -12.98
C HIS A 21 5.25 -11.02 -11.56
N SER A 22 3.91 -10.99 -11.41
CA SER A 22 3.28 -10.96 -10.09
C SER A 22 3.40 -12.28 -9.35
N GLY A 23 3.82 -12.22 -8.08
CA GLY A 23 3.81 -13.36 -7.15
C GLY A 23 2.44 -13.65 -6.54
N SER A 24 1.42 -12.82 -6.77
CA SER A 24 0.09 -12.99 -6.16
C SER A 24 -0.56 -14.34 -6.50
N PRO A 25 -0.53 -14.86 -7.75
CA PRO A 25 -1.12 -16.16 -8.06
C PRO A 25 -0.48 -17.30 -7.27
N GLU A 26 0.84 -17.32 -7.12
CA GLU A 26 1.55 -18.32 -6.35
C GLU A 26 1.17 -18.25 -4.86
N MET A 27 1.24 -17.07 -4.28
CA MET A 27 0.96 -16.81 -2.86
C MET A 27 -0.47 -17.22 -2.47
N TYR A 28 -1.48 -16.77 -3.24
CA TYR A 28 -2.88 -17.04 -2.90
C TYR A 28 -3.25 -18.50 -3.15
N ASN A 29 -2.85 -19.09 -4.26
CA ASN A 29 -3.15 -20.51 -4.54
C ASN A 29 -2.49 -21.44 -3.51
N TYR A 30 -1.27 -21.14 -3.05
CA TYR A 30 -0.64 -21.86 -1.96
C TYR A 30 -1.47 -21.77 -0.68
N SER A 31 -1.93 -20.56 -0.32
CA SER A 31 -2.71 -20.32 0.89
C SER A 31 -4.08 -21.00 0.84
N PHE A 32 -4.77 -20.96 -0.31
CA PHE A 32 -6.03 -21.69 -0.50
C PHE A 32 -5.85 -23.20 -0.32
N GLN A 33 -4.80 -23.76 -0.91
CA GLN A 33 -4.52 -25.19 -0.79
C GLN A 33 -4.22 -25.56 0.67
N LYS A 34 -3.44 -24.75 1.37
CA LYS A 34 -3.06 -25.01 2.77
C LYS A 34 -4.24 -24.96 3.72
N LEU A 35 -5.23 -24.09 3.45
CA LEU A 35 -6.45 -23.93 4.25
C LEU A 35 -7.62 -24.80 3.76
N GLY A 36 -7.47 -25.57 2.68
CA GLY A 36 -8.55 -26.37 2.10
C GLY A 36 -9.68 -25.53 1.49
N LEU A 37 -9.38 -24.31 1.05
CA LEU A 37 -10.34 -23.39 0.41
C LEU A 37 -10.46 -23.73 -1.08
N ASP A 38 -11.71 -23.87 -1.56
CA ASP A 38 -11.99 -24.19 -2.97
C ASP A 38 -12.00 -22.90 -3.82
N TYR A 39 -10.82 -22.26 -3.94
CA TYR A 39 -10.57 -21.09 -4.77
C TYR A 39 -9.41 -21.31 -5.73
N ALA A 40 -9.45 -20.62 -6.85
CA ALA A 40 -8.35 -20.46 -7.78
C ALA A 40 -8.06 -18.97 -8.02
N TYR A 41 -6.78 -18.62 -8.06
CA TYR A 41 -6.34 -17.26 -8.34
C TYR A 41 -5.48 -17.23 -9.60
N VAL A 42 -5.81 -16.34 -10.54
CA VAL A 42 -5.11 -16.17 -11.82
C VAL A 42 -4.78 -14.69 -12.06
N ALA A 43 -3.93 -14.39 -13.02
CA ALA A 43 -3.63 -13.02 -13.43
C ALA A 43 -4.06 -12.78 -14.87
N PHE A 44 -4.70 -11.64 -15.14
CA PHE A 44 -5.11 -11.22 -16.46
C PHE A 44 -4.42 -9.91 -16.81
N ASP A 45 -3.60 -9.94 -17.85
CA ASP A 45 -3.01 -8.73 -18.42
C ASP A 45 -4.07 -8.01 -19.26
N ILE A 46 -4.57 -6.89 -18.75
CA ILE A 46 -5.58 -6.07 -19.42
C ILE A 46 -5.09 -4.65 -19.62
N LYS A 47 -5.54 -4.01 -20.68
CA LYS A 47 -5.26 -2.60 -20.92
C LYS A 47 -6.27 -1.72 -20.19
N GLU A 48 -5.88 -0.49 -19.90
CA GLU A 48 -6.69 0.49 -19.14
C GLU A 48 -8.09 0.71 -19.76
N ASP A 49 -8.20 0.72 -21.10
CA ASP A 49 -9.48 0.85 -21.81
C ASP A 49 -10.42 -0.36 -21.65
N LYS A 50 -9.94 -1.46 -21.03
CA LYS A 50 -10.67 -2.71 -20.78
C LYS A 50 -11.08 -2.93 -19.33
N VAL A 51 -10.77 -2.02 -18.43
CA VAL A 51 -11.11 -2.15 -16.99
C VAL A 51 -12.61 -2.35 -16.78
N LYS A 52 -13.45 -1.57 -17.46
CA LYS A 52 -14.92 -1.70 -17.38
C LYS A 52 -15.40 -3.08 -17.80
N ASP A 53 -14.86 -3.58 -18.93
CA ASP A 53 -15.22 -4.90 -19.48
C ASP A 53 -14.81 -6.00 -18.50
N ALA A 54 -13.61 -5.89 -17.90
CA ALA A 54 -13.12 -6.85 -16.91
C ALA A 54 -13.98 -6.87 -15.64
N ILE A 55 -14.43 -5.71 -15.15
CA ILE A 55 -15.31 -5.62 -13.97
C ILE A 55 -16.70 -6.21 -14.30
N ASN A 56 -17.24 -5.97 -15.49
CA ASN A 56 -18.48 -6.60 -15.92
C ASN A 56 -18.34 -8.12 -16.04
N ALA A 57 -17.21 -8.60 -16.58
CA ALA A 57 -16.91 -10.02 -16.65
C ALA A 57 -16.81 -10.65 -15.26
N MET A 58 -16.22 -9.94 -14.29
CA MET A 58 -16.16 -10.39 -12.89
C MET A 58 -17.56 -10.63 -12.31
N LYS A 59 -18.52 -9.72 -12.53
CA LYS A 59 -19.93 -9.90 -12.14
C LYS A 59 -20.58 -11.07 -12.91
N THR A 60 -20.36 -11.16 -14.21
CA THR A 60 -20.95 -12.20 -15.08
C THR A 60 -20.49 -13.61 -14.71
N PHE A 61 -19.21 -13.76 -14.36
CA PHE A 61 -18.62 -15.05 -13.95
C PHE A 61 -18.78 -15.34 -12.45
N ASN A 62 -19.46 -14.46 -11.73
CA ASN A 62 -19.64 -14.55 -10.28
C ASN A 62 -18.30 -14.79 -9.55
N MET A 63 -17.25 -14.06 -9.99
CA MET A 63 -15.96 -14.11 -9.32
C MET A 63 -16.07 -13.57 -7.91
N ARG A 64 -15.40 -14.19 -6.94
CA ARG A 64 -15.41 -13.75 -5.54
C ARG A 64 -14.77 -12.38 -5.35
N GLY A 65 -13.80 -12.04 -6.17
CA GLY A 65 -13.11 -10.76 -6.11
C GLY A 65 -11.93 -10.68 -7.07
N CYS A 66 -11.27 -9.54 -7.00
CA CYS A 66 -10.16 -9.22 -7.89
C CYS A 66 -9.20 -8.24 -7.24
N ASN A 67 -7.89 -8.48 -7.32
CA ASN A 67 -6.93 -7.40 -7.08
C ASN A 67 -6.75 -6.57 -8.35
N VAL A 68 -6.43 -5.30 -8.18
CA VAL A 68 -6.17 -4.34 -9.24
C VAL A 68 -4.78 -3.75 -9.04
N THR A 69 -3.93 -3.82 -10.06
CA THR A 69 -2.63 -3.14 -10.05
C THR A 69 -2.59 -1.99 -11.05
N MET A 70 -1.44 -1.32 -11.16
CA MET A 70 -1.25 -0.23 -12.11
C MET A 70 -1.48 -0.69 -13.57
N PRO A 71 -2.01 0.21 -14.42
CA PRO A 71 -2.42 1.59 -14.13
C PRO A 71 -3.86 1.72 -13.60
N ASP A 72 -4.59 0.66 -13.42
CA ASP A 72 -6.05 0.55 -13.43
C ASP A 72 -6.75 0.93 -12.10
N LYS A 73 -6.00 1.16 -11.02
CA LYS A 73 -6.55 1.37 -9.66
C LYS A 73 -7.58 2.51 -9.57
N VAL A 74 -7.34 3.64 -10.25
CA VAL A 74 -8.23 4.82 -10.24
C VAL A 74 -9.45 4.58 -11.11
N GLU A 75 -9.26 3.98 -12.30
CA GLU A 75 -10.35 3.68 -13.20
C GLU A 75 -11.32 2.65 -12.59
N ALA A 76 -10.79 1.60 -11.96
CA ALA A 76 -11.58 0.56 -11.32
C ALA A 76 -12.48 1.11 -10.19
N ALA A 77 -12.03 2.10 -9.44
CA ALA A 77 -12.81 2.71 -8.36
C ALA A 77 -14.14 3.30 -8.83
N LYS A 78 -14.22 3.75 -10.09
CA LYS A 78 -15.44 4.36 -10.67
C LYS A 78 -16.60 3.37 -10.86
N TYR A 79 -16.31 2.07 -10.84
CA TYR A 79 -17.29 1.00 -11.10
C TYR A 79 -17.68 0.23 -9.83
N MET A 80 -17.27 0.72 -8.67
CA MET A 80 -17.62 0.12 -7.39
C MET A 80 -18.98 0.61 -6.90
N ASP A 81 -19.76 -0.30 -6.31
CA ASP A 81 -21.02 0.04 -5.67
C ASP A 81 -20.76 0.71 -4.30
N GLU A 82 -19.70 0.33 -3.61
CA GLU A 82 -19.22 0.93 -2.37
C GLU A 82 -17.69 1.02 -2.33
N LEU A 83 -17.17 1.96 -1.57
CA LEU A 83 -15.74 2.12 -1.31
C LEU A 83 -15.47 2.10 0.20
N SER A 84 -14.39 1.44 0.61
CA SER A 84 -13.88 1.55 1.98
C SER A 84 -13.47 2.99 2.30
N PRO A 85 -13.39 3.39 3.59
CA PRO A 85 -12.98 4.76 3.95
C PRO A 85 -11.67 5.19 3.31
N ALA A 86 -10.65 4.33 3.32
CA ALA A 86 -9.37 4.61 2.67
C ALA A 86 -9.52 4.78 1.15
N ALA A 87 -10.27 3.89 0.49
CA ALA A 87 -10.51 3.98 -0.95
C ALA A 87 -11.30 5.24 -1.36
N GLN A 88 -12.24 5.70 -0.51
CA GLN A 88 -12.98 6.96 -0.73
C GLN A 88 -12.05 8.18 -0.69
N ILE A 89 -11.16 8.25 0.31
CA ILE A 89 -10.22 9.36 0.47
C ILE A 89 -9.25 9.40 -0.71
N ILE A 90 -8.71 8.23 -1.09
CA ILE A 90 -7.69 8.08 -2.14
C ILE A 90 -8.29 8.22 -3.55
N GLY A 91 -9.50 7.71 -3.75
CA GLY A 91 -10.13 7.64 -5.07
C GLY A 91 -9.56 6.51 -5.95
N ALA A 92 -9.06 5.42 -5.34
CA ALA A 92 -8.48 4.28 -6.02
C ALA A 92 -8.74 2.98 -5.24
N VAL A 93 -8.71 1.85 -5.93
CA VAL A 93 -8.85 0.52 -5.34
C VAL A 93 -7.75 -0.41 -5.85
N ASN A 94 -7.24 -1.28 -4.98
CA ASN A 94 -6.37 -2.39 -5.37
C ASN A 94 -7.00 -3.75 -5.07
N THR A 95 -8.17 -3.78 -4.43
CA THR A 95 -8.88 -5.00 -4.03
C THR A 95 -10.37 -4.77 -4.20
N ILE A 96 -11.04 -5.65 -4.93
CA ILE A 96 -12.48 -5.62 -5.17
C ILE A 96 -13.08 -6.90 -4.62
N VAL A 97 -14.07 -6.78 -3.77
CA VAL A 97 -14.85 -7.91 -3.25
C VAL A 97 -16.23 -7.91 -3.91
N ASN A 98 -16.66 -9.07 -4.35
CA ASN A 98 -17.98 -9.27 -4.93
C ASN A 98 -18.84 -10.11 -3.99
N ASP A 99 -19.82 -9.47 -3.37
CA ASP A 99 -20.83 -10.11 -2.53
C ASP A 99 -22.15 -10.16 -3.33
N ASP A 100 -22.37 -11.27 -4.03
CA ASP A 100 -23.58 -11.53 -4.83
C ASP A 100 -23.93 -10.41 -5.84
N GLY A 101 -22.93 -9.88 -6.52
CA GLY A 101 -23.07 -8.83 -7.53
C GLY A 101 -22.86 -7.40 -7.01
N LYS A 102 -22.82 -7.19 -5.69
CA LYS A 102 -22.44 -5.93 -5.08
C LYS A 102 -20.91 -5.85 -4.96
N LEU A 103 -20.31 -4.87 -5.59
CA LEU A 103 -18.86 -4.66 -5.59
C LEU A 103 -18.44 -3.63 -4.56
N THR A 104 -17.62 -4.06 -3.61
CA THR A 104 -16.97 -3.15 -2.66
C THR A 104 -15.48 -3.03 -2.98
N GLY A 105 -15.02 -1.80 -3.15
CA GLY A 105 -13.62 -1.49 -3.44
C GLY A 105 -12.84 -1.11 -2.20
N TYR A 106 -11.65 -1.69 -2.06
CA TYR A 106 -10.71 -1.45 -0.96
C TYR A 106 -9.36 -1.04 -1.52
N ILE A 107 -8.53 -0.44 -0.65
CA ILE A 107 -7.11 -0.23 -0.92
C ILE A 107 -6.31 -0.72 0.28
N THR A 108 -5.64 -1.86 0.08
CA THR A 108 -4.93 -2.58 1.14
C THR A 108 -3.44 -2.23 1.23
N ASP A 109 -2.93 -1.37 0.34
CA ASP A 109 -1.51 -0.97 0.34
C ASP A 109 -1.12 -0.30 1.67
N GLY A 110 -1.97 0.59 2.19
CA GLY A 110 -1.75 1.27 3.47
C GLY A 110 -1.86 0.31 4.66
N GLU A 111 -2.85 -0.60 4.65
CA GLU A 111 -2.96 -1.67 5.65
C GLU A 111 -1.71 -2.55 5.65
N GLY A 112 -1.17 -2.84 4.47
CA GLY A 112 0.08 -3.59 4.32
C GLY A 112 1.24 -2.91 5.03
N PHE A 113 1.37 -1.60 4.90
CA PHE A 113 2.39 -0.81 5.60
C PHE A 113 2.20 -0.86 7.12
N VAL A 114 1.00 -0.56 7.61
CA VAL A 114 0.71 -0.53 9.06
C VAL A 114 0.86 -1.92 9.68
N ASN A 115 0.42 -2.97 9.00
CA ASN A 115 0.59 -4.34 9.49
C ASN A 115 2.06 -4.77 9.48
N ASN A 116 2.87 -4.32 8.51
CA ASN A 116 4.31 -4.52 8.54
C ASN A 116 4.97 -3.85 9.76
N LEU A 117 4.53 -2.65 10.14
CA LEU A 117 4.97 -2.02 11.39
C LEU A 117 4.57 -2.84 12.62
N LYS A 118 3.31 -3.29 12.68
CA LYS A 118 2.78 -4.10 13.80
C LYS A 118 3.51 -5.43 13.97
N ASP A 119 3.88 -6.08 12.86
CA ASP A 119 4.68 -7.32 12.87
C ASP A 119 6.06 -7.13 13.52
N HIS A 120 6.58 -5.89 13.47
CA HIS A 120 7.80 -5.48 14.16
C HIS A 120 7.56 -4.85 15.54
N GLY A 121 6.35 -5.00 16.11
CA GLY A 121 5.99 -4.49 17.43
C GLY A 121 5.74 -2.98 17.49
N ILE A 122 5.50 -2.32 16.35
CA ILE A 122 5.33 -0.86 16.26
C ILE A 122 3.88 -0.53 15.97
N ASP A 123 3.21 0.16 16.89
CA ASP A 123 1.86 0.69 16.69
C ASP A 123 1.95 2.14 16.21
N ILE A 124 1.14 2.50 15.20
CA ILE A 124 1.05 3.85 14.64
C ILE A 124 0.21 4.80 15.51
N LYS A 125 -0.66 4.25 16.36
CA LYS A 125 -1.59 5.04 17.16
C LYS A 125 -0.89 6.04 18.08
N GLY A 126 -1.29 7.31 17.97
CA GLY A 126 -0.72 8.42 18.75
C GLY A 126 0.70 8.83 18.32
N ARG A 127 1.26 8.23 17.28
CA ARG A 127 2.59 8.54 16.78
C ARG A 127 2.61 9.68 15.78
N LYS A 128 3.76 10.34 15.67
CA LYS A 128 4.10 11.22 14.55
C LYS A 128 4.86 10.42 13.50
N ILE A 129 4.41 10.53 12.25
CA ILE A 129 5.10 9.94 11.11
C ILE A 129 5.44 11.00 10.07
N THR A 130 6.68 10.99 9.59
CA THR A 130 7.10 11.77 8.42
C THR A 130 7.17 10.83 7.21
N VAL A 131 6.47 11.16 6.12
CA VAL A 131 6.39 10.36 4.90
C VAL A 131 6.99 11.14 3.74
N ALA A 132 7.99 10.57 3.08
CA ALA A 132 8.53 11.09 1.84
C ALA A 132 7.81 10.44 0.65
N GLY A 133 7.19 11.26 -0.20
CA GLY A 133 6.48 10.86 -1.42
C GLY A 133 5.02 11.32 -1.46
N GLY A 134 4.49 11.46 -2.68
CA GLY A 134 3.09 11.82 -2.98
C GLY A 134 2.45 10.89 -4.03
N GLY A 135 3.11 9.77 -4.36
CA GLY A 135 2.59 8.76 -5.28
C GLY A 135 1.57 7.81 -4.62
N GLY A 136 1.08 6.84 -5.36
CA GLY A 136 0.01 5.94 -4.90
C GLY A 136 0.32 5.19 -3.60
N ALA A 137 1.54 4.64 -3.44
CA ALA A 137 1.95 3.99 -2.21
C ALA A 137 2.03 4.97 -1.03
N ALA A 138 2.63 6.16 -1.26
CA ALA A 138 2.74 7.21 -0.25
C ALA A 138 1.35 7.66 0.23
N THR A 139 0.43 7.94 -0.70
CA THR A 139 -0.95 8.33 -0.39
C THR A 139 -1.67 7.25 0.43
N ALA A 140 -1.50 5.98 0.08
CA ALA A 140 -2.08 4.86 0.82
C ALA A 140 -1.54 4.79 2.27
N ILE A 141 -0.23 4.95 2.45
CA ILE A 141 0.41 5.00 3.77
C ILE A 141 -0.14 6.17 4.59
N GLN A 142 -0.16 7.38 4.01
CA GLN A 142 -0.63 8.59 4.69
C GLN A 142 -2.07 8.44 5.17
N VAL A 143 -2.97 8.00 4.29
CA VAL A 143 -4.39 7.83 4.61
C VAL A 143 -4.60 6.75 5.67
N GLN A 144 -3.95 5.60 5.53
CA GLN A 144 -4.13 4.51 6.49
C GLN A 144 -3.57 4.86 7.87
N CYS A 145 -2.38 5.50 7.93
CA CYS A 145 -1.82 5.95 9.19
C CYS A 145 -2.75 6.94 9.92
N ALA A 146 -3.41 7.85 9.18
CA ALA A 146 -4.40 8.74 9.78
C ALA A 146 -5.61 7.98 10.31
N LEU A 147 -6.19 7.07 9.52
CA LEU A 147 -7.34 6.25 9.91
C LEU A 147 -7.03 5.35 11.12
N ASP A 148 -5.80 4.87 11.25
CA ASP A 148 -5.34 4.04 12.37
C ASP A 148 -4.88 4.86 13.60
N GLY A 149 -5.09 6.18 13.57
CA GLY A 149 -4.93 7.06 14.73
C GLY A 149 -3.53 7.64 14.91
N ALA A 150 -2.75 7.83 13.86
CA ALA A 150 -1.57 8.69 13.92
C ALA A 150 -1.97 10.09 14.39
N ARG A 151 -1.21 10.68 15.36
CA ARG A 151 -1.50 12.03 15.83
C ARG A 151 -1.09 13.11 14.85
N GLU A 152 -0.04 12.85 14.09
CA GLU A 152 0.54 13.81 13.15
C GLU A 152 1.20 13.09 11.97
N ILE A 153 0.94 13.59 10.77
CA ILE A 153 1.55 13.15 9.53
C ILE A 153 2.20 14.34 8.85
N THR A 154 3.51 14.29 8.64
CA THR A 154 4.23 15.27 7.85
C THR A 154 4.62 14.67 6.51
N ILE A 155 4.18 15.27 5.42
CA ILE A 155 4.37 14.79 4.06
C ILE A 155 5.43 15.64 3.37
N PHE A 156 6.43 14.99 2.79
CA PHE A 156 7.40 15.63 1.92
C PHE A 156 7.21 15.13 0.49
N ASN A 157 6.89 16.03 -0.42
CA ASN A 157 6.80 15.70 -1.84
C ASN A 157 7.53 16.75 -2.68
N LYS A 158 7.95 16.36 -3.88
CA LYS A 158 8.58 17.28 -4.81
C LYS A 158 7.57 18.33 -5.27
N LYS A 159 7.98 19.59 -5.28
CA LYS A 159 7.15 20.71 -5.71
C LYS A 159 7.11 20.82 -7.23
N ASP A 160 6.48 19.83 -7.84
CA ASP A 160 6.24 19.71 -9.28
C ASP A 160 4.72 19.68 -9.54
N ASP A 161 4.31 19.32 -10.76
CA ASP A 161 2.90 19.26 -11.19
C ASP A 161 2.04 18.30 -10.34
N PHE A 162 2.66 17.38 -9.59
CA PHE A 162 1.96 16.46 -8.69
C PHE A 162 1.83 16.98 -7.26
N PHE A 163 2.44 18.11 -6.93
CA PHE A 163 2.40 18.67 -5.57
C PHE A 163 0.98 19.04 -5.14
N GLU A 164 0.18 19.62 -6.05
CA GLU A 164 -1.21 19.97 -5.80
C GLU A 164 -2.05 18.77 -5.38
N ARG A 165 -1.82 17.60 -6.00
CA ARG A 165 -2.50 16.35 -5.62
C ARG A 165 -2.16 15.92 -4.19
N THR A 166 -0.93 16.19 -3.75
CA THR A 166 -0.52 15.93 -2.36
C THR A 166 -1.23 16.86 -1.39
N LEU A 167 -1.38 18.14 -1.74
CA LEU A 167 -2.17 19.11 -0.96
C LEU A 167 -3.64 18.69 -0.87
N GLU A 168 -4.25 18.31 -2.00
CA GLU A 168 -5.63 17.80 -2.02
C GLU A 168 -5.80 16.55 -1.14
N THR A 169 -4.83 15.64 -1.18
CA THR A 169 -4.85 14.44 -0.31
C THR A 169 -4.78 14.83 1.17
N ALA A 170 -3.89 15.75 1.52
CA ALA A 170 -3.78 16.25 2.89
C ALA A 170 -5.09 16.90 3.37
N GLU A 171 -5.77 17.68 2.52
CA GLU A 171 -7.08 18.26 2.84
C GLU A 171 -8.16 17.20 3.03
N LYS A 172 -8.17 16.16 2.20
CA LYS A 172 -9.10 15.04 2.35
C LYS A 172 -8.86 14.29 3.67
N ILE A 173 -7.60 14.07 4.05
CA ILE A 173 -7.25 13.45 5.34
C ILE A 173 -7.72 14.32 6.49
N ARG A 174 -7.41 15.62 6.51
CA ARG A 174 -7.85 16.58 7.56
C ARG A 174 -9.37 16.59 7.73
N LYS A 175 -10.10 16.44 6.63
CA LYS A 175 -11.56 16.42 6.63
C LYS A 175 -12.13 15.10 7.16
N ALA A 176 -11.48 13.98 6.83
CA ALA A 176 -11.93 12.65 7.23
C ALA A 176 -11.49 12.29 8.67
N VAL A 177 -10.34 12.79 9.11
CA VAL A 177 -9.70 12.50 10.41
C VAL A 177 -9.23 13.81 11.06
N PRO A 178 -10.15 14.66 11.57
CA PRO A 178 -9.82 15.99 12.08
C PRO A 178 -8.85 16.00 13.27
N GLU A 179 -8.75 14.91 13.99
CA GLU A 179 -7.81 14.72 15.12
C GLU A 179 -6.37 14.49 14.67
N CYS A 180 -6.12 14.14 13.41
CA CYS A 180 -4.79 13.95 12.87
C CYS A 180 -4.27 15.28 12.28
N VAL A 181 -3.14 15.77 12.80
CA VAL A 181 -2.46 16.94 12.22
C VAL A 181 -1.74 16.52 10.94
N VAL A 182 -1.99 17.22 9.83
CA VAL A 182 -1.33 16.90 8.54
C VAL A 182 -0.61 18.12 8.00
N ASN A 183 0.69 18.02 7.77
CA ASN A 183 1.55 19.04 7.21
C ASN A 183 2.13 18.59 5.86
N VAL A 184 2.36 19.53 4.94
CA VAL A 184 2.96 19.24 3.63
C VAL A 184 4.07 20.23 3.36
N TYR A 185 5.25 19.72 2.97
CA TYR A 185 6.44 20.49 2.67
C TYR A 185 7.11 20.00 1.38
N ASP A 186 7.99 20.87 0.86
CA ASP A 186 8.84 20.52 -0.28
C ASP A 186 9.93 19.53 0.14
N ILE A 187 10.09 18.45 -0.62
CA ILE A 187 11.12 17.44 -0.35
C ILE A 187 12.56 17.99 -0.53
N ASP A 188 12.70 19.07 -1.29
CA ASP A 188 13.99 19.73 -1.49
C ASP A 188 14.37 20.66 -0.33
N ASP A 189 13.47 20.92 0.63
CA ASP A 189 13.78 21.61 1.89
C ASP A 189 14.41 20.64 2.89
N VAL A 190 15.72 20.44 2.73
CA VAL A 190 16.51 19.48 3.54
C VAL A 190 16.48 19.85 5.02
N ALA A 191 16.57 21.17 5.34
CA ALA A 191 16.57 21.62 6.72
C ALA A 191 15.24 21.30 7.42
N LYS A 192 14.12 21.57 6.73
CA LYS A 192 12.79 21.27 7.26
C LYS A 192 12.57 19.75 7.38
N MET A 193 13.04 18.95 6.42
CA MET A 193 12.97 17.50 6.51
C MET A 193 13.73 16.96 7.72
N THR A 194 14.95 17.46 7.96
CA THR A 194 15.77 17.10 9.12
C THR A 194 15.06 17.44 10.43
N GLU A 195 14.48 18.65 10.54
CA GLU A 195 13.69 19.09 11.71
C GLU A 195 12.50 18.16 11.97
N GLU A 196 11.73 17.84 10.94
CA GLU A 196 10.53 17.01 11.07
C GLU A 196 10.88 15.56 11.42
N ILE A 197 11.92 14.97 10.81
CA ILE A 197 12.39 13.63 11.17
C ILE A 197 12.88 13.59 12.62
N ASN A 198 13.59 14.62 13.09
CA ASN A 198 14.08 14.70 14.47
C ASN A 198 12.96 14.69 15.53
N THR A 199 11.75 15.10 15.17
CA THR A 199 10.58 15.09 16.06
C THR A 199 9.63 13.92 15.80
N SER A 200 9.92 13.10 14.79
CA SER A 200 9.07 11.95 14.40
C SER A 200 9.40 10.69 15.18
N ASP A 201 8.39 9.87 15.39
CA ASP A 201 8.53 8.49 15.88
C ASP A 201 8.93 7.54 14.73
N ILE A 202 8.40 7.83 13.52
CA ILE A 202 8.59 7.02 12.31
C ILE A 202 8.93 7.94 11.14
N PHE A 203 9.90 7.54 10.33
CA PHE A 203 10.13 8.08 8.98
C PHE A 203 9.84 6.98 7.96
N ALA A 204 9.08 7.29 6.92
CA ALA A 204 8.75 6.37 5.84
C ALA A 204 9.16 6.93 4.48
N ASN A 205 9.98 6.19 3.74
CA ASN A 205 10.23 6.45 2.33
C ASN A 205 9.19 5.72 1.47
N ALA A 206 8.39 6.47 0.74
CA ALA A 206 7.44 5.96 -0.23
C ALA A 206 7.64 6.62 -1.62
N THR A 207 8.89 7.04 -1.88
CA THR A 207 9.35 7.50 -3.20
C THR A 207 9.98 6.34 -3.98
N ILE A 208 10.42 6.60 -5.20
CA ILE A 208 11.22 5.67 -6.00
C ILE A 208 12.72 5.73 -5.67
N VAL A 209 13.16 6.65 -4.79
CA VAL A 209 14.57 6.79 -4.41
C VAL A 209 14.99 5.58 -3.57
N GLY A 210 16.09 4.95 -3.96
CA GLY A 210 16.55 3.69 -3.39
C GLY A 210 16.27 2.47 -4.28
N MET A 211 15.47 2.63 -5.34
CA MET A 211 15.14 1.64 -6.35
C MET A 211 15.85 1.99 -7.67
N LYS A 212 16.24 0.99 -8.49
CA LYS A 212 16.90 1.26 -9.80
C LYS A 212 16.06 2.20 -10.67
N PRO A 213 16.67 3.18 -11.33
CA PRO A 213 18.11 3.47 -11.43
C PRO A 213 18.67 4.38 -10.31
N LEU A 214 17.93 4.64 -9.22
CA LEU A 214 18.30 5.53 -8.10
C LEU A 214 18.72 4.74 -6.84
N ASP A 215 19.20 3.52 -7.01
CA ASP A 215 19.52 2.59 -5.94
C ASP A 215 20.79 2.96 -5.13
N ASP A 216 21.58 3.87 -5.63
CA ASP A 216 22.72 4.49 -4.95
C ASP A 216 22.37 5.77 -4.16
N GLN A 217 21.09 6.17 -4.18
CA GLN A 217 20.62 7.40 -3.54
C GLN A 217 19.80 7.13 -2.29
N SER A 218 19.79 8.12 -1.38
CA SER A 218 18.90 8.20 -0.23
C SER A 218 18.01 9.44 -0.36
N VAL A 219 16.75 9.31 0.04
CA VAL A 219 15.82 10.44 0.07
C VAL A 219 16.17 11.43 1.19
N VAL A 220 16.74 10.93 2.29
CA VAL A 220 17.27 11.75 3.39
C VAL A 220 18.69 12.17 3.03
N LYS A 221 18.91 13.48 2.89
CA LYS A 221 20.22 14.05 2.49
C LYS A 221 21.10 14.38 3.69
N ASP A 222 20.50 14.70 4.81
CA ASP A 222 21.19 14.97 6.08
C ASP A 222 20.93 13.84 7.07
N THR A 223 21.92 12.97 7.20
CA THR A 223 21.84 11.78 8.09
C THR A 223 21.87 12.14 9.58
N SER A 224 22.13 13.40 9.96
CA SER A 224 22.03 13.86 11.34
C SER A 224 20.60 13.78 11.91
N ALA A 225 19.60 13.62 11.03
CA ALA A 225 18.22 13.34 11.40
C ALA A 225 18.02 11.95 12.01
N PHE A 226 18.94 11.01 11.76
CA PHE A 226 18.82 9.63 12.26
C PHE A 226 19.34 9.54 13.71
N ARG A 227 18.60 8.78 14.52
CA ARG A 227 18.95 8.59 15.93
C ARG A 227 18.41 7.26 16.45
N PRO A 228 18.98 6.72 17.53
CA PRO A 228 18.36 5.62 18.26
C PRO A 228 16.93 5.98 18.68
N GLY A 229 16.00 5.03 18.52
CA GLY A 229 14.56 5.22 18.81
C GLY A 229 13.72 5.71 17.64
N LEU A 230 14.32 6.20 16.54
CA LEU A 230 13.61 6.44 15.29
C LEU A 230 13.37 5.11 14.57
N VAL A 231 12.15 4.91 14.08
CA VAL A 231 11.84 3.84 13.14
C VAL A 231 11.98 4.40 11.72
N VAL A 232 12.77 3.73 10.89
CA VAL A 232 12.91 4.06 9.46
C VAL A 232 12.33 2.93 8.63
N ALA A 233 11.21 3.20 7.97
CA ALA A 233 10.52 2.27 7.08
C ALA A 233 10.73 2.66 5.61
N ASP A 234 10.95 1.69 4.76
CA ASP A 234 11.13 1.91 3.33
C ASP A 234 10.12 1.07 2.53
N ALA A 235 9.30 1.70 1.69
CA ALA A 235 8.39 0.98 0.81
C ALA A 235 9.11 0.33 -0.39
N VAL A 236 10.36 0.72 -0.65
CA VAL A 236 11.19 0.05 -1.65
C VAL A 236 11.53 -1.36 -1.16
N TYR A 237 11.25 -2.36 -2.01
CA TYR A 237 11.51 -3.77 -1.70
C TYR A 237 12.60 -4.40 -2.57
N ASN A 238 13.03 -3.70 -3.61
CA ASN A 238 14.13 -4.12 -4.49
C ASN A 238 15.03 -2.91 -4.86
N PRO A 239 16.26 -2.85 -4.33
CA PRO A 239 16.97 -3.84 -3.51
C PRO A 239 16.33 -4.07 -2.14
N GLN A 240 16.66 -5.19 -1.49
CA GLN A 240 16.11 -5.53 -0.19
C GLN A 240 16.61 -4.60 0.93
N GLU A 241 17.85 -4.11 0.83
CA GLU A 241 18.44 -3.12 1.71
C GLU A 241 18.85 -1.91 0.86
N THR A 242 18.13 -0.81 1.01
CA THR A 242 18.41 0.46 0.33
C THR A 242 19.52 1.23 1.03
N LYS A 243 20.06 2.25 0.37
CA LYS A 243 21.03 3.17 0.99
C LYS A 243 20.42 3.84 2.24
N LEU A 244 19.15 4.25 2.18
CA LEU A 244 18.43 4.81 3.32
C LEU A 244 18.49 3.88 4.54
N LEU A 245 18.16 2.60 4.37
CA LEU A 245 18.14 1.64 5.47
C LEU A 245 19.54 1.36 6.02
N ARG A 246 20.59 1.34 5.18
CA ARG A 246 21.98 1.20 5.64
C ARG A 246 22.40 2.38 6.52
N GLU A 247 22.19 3.62 6.03
CA GLU A 247 22.53 4.84 6.75
C GLU A 247 21.75 4.95 8.09
N ALA A 248 20.48 4.60 8.11
CA ALA A 248 19.65 4.57 9.31
C ALA A 248 20.13 3.52 10.31
N LYS A 249 20.50 2.33 9.85
CA LYS A 249 21.01 1.24 10.68
C LYS A 249 22.35 1.60 11.34
N GLU A 250 23.25 2.26 10.61
CA GLU A 250 24.53 2.76 11.13
C GLU A 250 24.32 3.78 12.26
N ALA A 251 23.23 4.56 12.19
CA ALA A 251 22.84 5.53 13.22
C ALA A 251 22.03 4.92 14.38
N GLY A 252 21.79 3.60 14.38
CA GLY A 252 21.09 2.89 15.46
C GLY A 252 19.55 2.97 15.37
N CYS A 253 18.98 3.30 14.21
CA CYS A 253 17.54 3.29 13.99
C CYS A 253 17.00 1.86 13.92
N THR A 254 15.71 1.70 14.21
CA THR A 254 14.97 0.47 13.86
C THR A 254 14.58 0.53 12.38
N CYS A 255 15.06 -0.42 11.57
CA CYS A 255 14.87 -0.42 10.11
C CYS A 255 13.86 -1.47 9.65
N ILE A 256 12.90 -1.06 8.82
CA ILE A 256 11.83 -1.93 8.29
C ILE A 256 11.79 -1.80 6.75
N GLY A 257 12.02 -2.92 6.05
CA GLY A 257 12.04 -2.94 4.58
C GLY A 257 10.66 -3.19 3.95
N GLY A 258 10.55 -2.91 2.65
CA GLY A 258 9.28 -2.89 1.92
C GLY A 258 8.66 -4.26 1.58
N LYS A 259 9.41 -5.36 1.69
CA LYS A 259 8.87 -6.70 1.40
C LYS A 259 7.69 -7.06 2.30
N GLY A 260 7.74 -6.67 3.59
CA GLY A 260 6.62 -6.89 4.50
C GLY A 260 5.36 -6.15 4.07
N MET A 261 5.46 -4.89 3.62
CA MET A 261 4.31 -4.15 3.09
C MET A 261 3.66 -4.89 1.90
N LEU A 262 4.47 -5.43 0.98
CA LEU A 262 3.98 -6.20 -0.15
C LEU A 262 3.28 -7.49 0.27
N LEU A 263 3.79 -8.18 1.30
CA LEU A 263 3.15 -9.36 1.87
C LEU A 263 1.83 -9.00 2.57
N TRP A 264 1.88 -8.06 3.52
CA TRP A 264 0.75 -7.75 4.38
C TRP A 264 -0.44 -7.12 3.64
N GLN A 265 -0.22 -6.41 2.51
CA GLN A 265 -1.33 -5.96 1.66
C GLN A 265 -2.09 -7.14 1.04
N GLY A 266 -1.36 -8.21 0.68
CA GLY A 266 -1.96 -9.44 0.19
C GLY A 266 -2.71 -10.20 1.29
N VAL A 267 -2.17 -10.24 2.52
CA VAL A 267 -2.84 -10.81 3.70
C VAL A 267 -4.17 -10.11 3.98
N ALA A 268 -4.18 -8.78 3.94
CA ALA A 268 -5.40 -7.99 4.12
C ALA A 268 -6.45 -8.30 3.05
N ALA A 269 -6.04 -8.35 1.78
CA ALA A 269 -6.94 -8.70 0.68
C ALA A 269 -7.47 -10.16 0.81
N PHE A 270 -6.62 -11.10 1.21
CA PHE A 270 -7.02 -12.49 1.45
C PHE A 270 -8.14 -12.58 2.49
N LYS A 271 -8.01 -11.85 3.59
CA LYS A 271 -9.04 -11.82 4.64
C LYS A 271 -10.37 -11.25 4.13
N LEU A 272 -10.32 -10.21 3.28
CA LEU A 272 -11.51 -9.64 2.65
C LEU A 272 -12.22 -10.65 1.74
N TYR A 273 -11.46 -11.47 0.99
CA TYR A 273 -12.03 -12.48 0.10
C TYR A 273 -12.64 -13.68 0.84
N THR A 274 -11.97 -14.15 1.88
CA THR A 274 -12.22 -15.46 2.48
C THR A 274 -12.80 -15.40 3.90
N GLY A 275 -12.67 -14.27 4.58
CA GLY A 275 -12.95 -14.15 6.01
C GLY A 275 -11.93 -14.83 6.92
N GLN A 276 -10.90 -15.48 6.36
CA GLN A 276 -9.87 -16.22 7.10
C GLN A 276 -8.52 -15.51 7.08
N ASP A 277 -7.70 -15.81 8.08
CA ASP A 277 -6.32 -15.31 8.10
C ASP A 277 -5.45 -16.13 7.13
N MET A 278 -4.66 -15.42 6.32
CA MET A 278 -3.72 -16.06 5.40
C MET A 278 -2.55 -16.68 6.19
N PRO A 279 -2.14 -17.91 5.90
CA PRO A 279 -0.95 -18.48 6.50
C PRO A 279 0.30 -17.76 5.94
N VAL A 280 1.08 -17.13 6.80
CA VAL A 280 2.34 -16.42 6.51
C VAL A 280 3.51 -17.11 7.18
#